data_efdc326382f533dfa54c42aba45eaa8c
#
_entry.id   efdc326382f533dfa54c42aba45eaa8c
#
_cell.length_a   1.000
_cell.length_b   1.000
_cell.length_c   1.000
_cell.angle_alpha   90.00
_cell.angle_beta   90.00
_cell.angle_gamma   90.00
#
_symmetry.space_group_name_H-M   'P 1'
#
loop_
_entity.id
_entity.type
_entity.pdbx_description
1 polymer ?
#
loop_
_entity_poly.entity_id
_entity_poly.type
_entity_poly.pdbx_seq_one_letter_code
_entity_poly.pdbx_strand_id
1 'polypeptide(L)'
;MILIIDNYDSFAYNLVQYVGEFDEVTVERNDAIDVAGIERLDPDGIVVSPGPGTPADAGVSIDVFAETTYPALGVCLGHQALCAANGAPVGHAPEVVHGKPSEVRHEGTQLYEGVENPFEVGRYHSLAVEREDIPDGLVETAHTNDEQGIVMGVDHVELPHFGVQFHPESILTDAGKRIVENFCTRIAGSGRRRSARL
;
A
#
# COMPACT_ATOMS: atom_id res chain seq x y z
N MET A 1 -13.83 -1.33 -10.53
CA MET A 1 -13.82 -2.34 -9.45
C MET A 1 -12.40 -2.46 -8.91
N ILE A 2 -12.24 -2.37 -7.60
CA ILE A 2 -10.95 -2.54 -6.90
C ILE A 2 -10.90 -3.95 -6.32
N LEU A 3 -9.81 -4.68 -6.61
CA LEU A 3 -9.51 -5.96 -5.98
C LEU A 3 -8.73 -5.73 -4.68
N ILE A 4 -9.18 -6.33 -3.59
CA ILE A 4 -8.43 -6.36 -2.33
C ILE A 4 -7.87 -7.77 -2.12
N ILE A 5 -6.55 -7.86 -2.01
CA ILE A 5 -5.87 -9.08 -1.58
C ILE A 5 -5.80 -9.07 -0.06
N ASP A 6 -6.53 -9.98 0.56
CA ASP A 6 -6.63 -10.09 2.01
C ASP A 6 -5.55 -11.03 2.57
N ASN A 7 -4.61 -10.47 3.31
CA ASN A 7 -3.53 -11.18 3.98
C ASN A 7 -3.91 -11.70 5.39
N TYR A 8 -5.18 -12.03 5.62
CA TYR A 8 -5.68 -12.55 6.90
C TYR A 8 -5.54 -11.56 8.07
N ASP A 9 -5.65 -10.26 7.74
CA ASP A 9 -5.60 -9.21 8.75
C ASP A 9 -6.99 -8.86 9.29
N SER A 10 -7.09 -8.64 10.61
CA SER A 10 -8.32 -8.22 11.26
C SER A 10 -8.81 -6.82 10.84
N PHE A 11 -7.90 -5.96 10.34
CA PHE A 11 -8.22 -4.61 9.86
C PHE A 11 -8.54 -4.56 8.35
N ALA A 12 -8.39 -5.67 7.60
CA ALA A 12 -8.69 -5.71 6.17
C ALA A 12 -10.11 -5.23 5.84
N TYR A 13 -11.09 -5.51 6.71
CA TYR A 13 -12.47 -5.06 6.54
C TYR A 13 -12.64 -3.53 6.63
N ASN A 14 -11.79 -2.83 7.38
CA ASN A 14 -11.81 -1.36 7.40
C ASN A 14 -11.33 -0.80 6.05
N LEU A 15 -10.30 -1.41 5.43
CA LEU A 15 -9.90 -1.08 4.05
C LEU A 15 -11.03 -1.33 3.06
N VAL A 16 -11.72 -2.48 3.17
CA VAL A 16 -12.89 -2.80 2.33
C VAL A 16 -13.96 -1.72 2.44
N GLN A 17 -14.25 -1.24 3.66
CA GLN A 17 -15.21 -0.17 3.88
C GLN A 17 -14.77 1.15 3.26
N TYR A 18 -13.50 1.55 3.43
CA TYR A 18 -12.99 2.79 2.86
C TYR A 18 -12.98 2.76 1.33
N VAL A 19 -12.48 1.68 0.73
CA VAL A 19 -12.47 1.51 -0.73
C VAL A 19 -13.89 1.47 -1.28
N GLY A 20 -14.80 0.76 -0.58
CA GLY A 20 -16.21 0.61 -0.96
C GLY A 20 -17.02 1.91 -0.99
N GLU A 21 -16.52 3.00 -0.37
CA GLU A 21 -17.13 4.33 -0.52
C GLU A 21 -16.83 4.97 -1.88
N PHE A 22 -15.78 4.52 -2.58
CA PHE A 22 -15.29 5.16 -3.81
C PHE A 22 -15.45 4.27 -5.05
N ASP A 23 -15.48 2.93 -4.86
CA ASP A 23 -15.58 1.99 -5.98
C ASP A 23 -16.22 0.65 -5.54
N GLU A 24 -16.60 -0.16 -6.52
CA GLU A 24 -16.98 -1.56 -6.32
C GLU A 24 -15.77 -2.37 -5.85
N VAL A 25 -15.96 -3.26 -4.88
CA VAL A 25 -14.89 -4.04 -4.24
C VAL A 25 -15.10 -5.53 -4.44
N THR A 26 -14.04 -6.22 -4.85
CA THR A 26 -13.92 -7.68 -4.76
C THR A 26 -12.80 -8.02 -3.79
N VAL A 27 -13.01 -8.99 -2.91
CA VAL A 27 -12.02 -9.43 -1.92
C VAL A 27 -11.65 -10.88 -2.20
N GLU A 28 -10.35 -11.13 -2.34
CA GLU A 28 -9.79 -12.48 -2.48
C GLU A 28 -8.68 -12.69 -1.44
N ARG A 29 -8.60 -13.91 -0.89
CA ARG A 29 -7.50 -14.28 0.00
C ARG A 29 -6.20 -14.41 -0.80
N ASN A 30 -5.08 -14.09 -0.17
CA ASN A 30 -3.76 -14.12 -0.80
C ASN A 30 -3.34 -15.50 -1.34
N ASP A 31 -3.93 -16.57 -0.82
CA ASP A 31 -3.72 -17.97 -1.21
C ASP A 31 -4.85 -18.58 -2.06
N ALA A 32 -5.91 -17.79 -2.33
CA ALA A 32 -7.08 -18.22 -3.10
C ALA A 32 -7.05 -17.76 -4.57
N ILE A 33 -6.16 -16.84 -4.91
CA ILE A 33 -6.02 -16.27 -6.27
C ILE A 33 -4.55 -16.27 -6.67
N ASP A 34 -4.29 -16.45 -7.95
CA ASP A 34 -2.99 -16.28 -8.61
C ASP A 34 -3.02 -15.11 -9.59
N VAL A 35 -1.88 -14.76 -10.18
CA VAL A 35 -1.76 -13.65 -11.15
C VAL A 35 -2.72 -13.87 -12.33
N ALA A 36 -2.85 -15.09 -12.84
CA ALA A 36 -3.78 -15.39 -13.93
C ALA A 36 -5.25 -15.18 -13.51
N GLY A 37 -5.57 -15.41 -12.24
CA GLY A 37 -6.88 -15.08 -11.65
C GLY A 37 -7.13 -13.59 -11.59
N ILE A 38 -6.13 -12.81 -11.21
CA ILE A 38 -6.17 -11.34 -11.20
C ILE A 38 -6.39 -10.79 -12.62
N GLU A 39 -5.64 -11.31 -13.60
CA GLU A 39 -5.81 -10.91 -15.01
C GLU A 39 -7.22 -11.22 -15.55
N ARG A 40 -7.82 -12.36 -15.15
CA ARG A 40 -9.22 -12.68 -15.53
C ARG A 40 -10.25 -11.77 -14.88
N LEU A 41 -9.97 -11.26 -13.68
CA LEU A 41 -10.84 -10.28 -13.01
C LEU A 41 -10.72 -8.89 -13.63
N ASP A 42 -9.57 -8.57 -14.25
CA ASP A 42 -9.25 -7.29 -14.89
C ASP A 42 -9.66 -6.08 -14.02
N PRO A 43 -9.10 -5.94 -12.79
CA PRO A 43 -9.48 -4.87 -11.89
C PRO A 43 -8.96 -3.51 -12.36
N ASP A 44 -9.64 -2.42 -12.00
CA ASP A 44 -9.13 -1.06 -12.22
C ASP A 44 -7.94 -0.71 -11.31
N GLY A 45 -7.81 -1.43 -10.18
CA GLY A 45 -6.71 -1.30 -9.23
C GLY A 45 -6.74 -2.41 -8.19
N ILE A 46 -5.62 -2.58 -7.50
CA ILE A 46 -5.42 -3.62 -6.50
C ILE A 46 -4.99 -2.97 -5.18
N VAL A 47 -5.55 -3.41 -4.07
CA VAL A 47 -5.07 -3.07 -2.72
C VAL A 47 -4.57 -4.35 -2.06
N VAL A 48 -3.29 -4.38 -1.70
CA VAL A 48 -2.69 -5.49 -0.94
C VAL A 48 -2.72 -5.13 0.54
N SER A 49 -3.50 -5.85 1.32
CA SER A 49 -3.80 -5.52 2.71
C SER A 49 -2.61 -5.73 3.65
N PRO A 50 -2.69 -5.17 4.87
CA PRO A 50 -1.87 -5.62 5.98
C PRO A 50 -2.04 -7.13 6.23
N GLY A 51 -1.14 -7.71 7.01
CA GLY A 51 -1.22 -9.10 7.43
C GLY A 51 -0.11 -9.51 8.39
N PRO A 52 -0.22 -10.68 9.01
CA PRO A 52 0.82 -11.23 9.86
C PRO A 52 1.96 -11.83 9.03
N GLY A 53 3.12 -12.06 9.68
CA GLY A 53 4.26 -12.74 9.10
C GLY A 53 5.12 -11.86 8.20
N THR A 54 5.67 -12.44 7.16
CA THR A 54 6.56 -11.78 6.19
C THR A 54 5.93 -11.73 4.80
N PRO A 55 6.39 -10.83 3.92
CA PRO A 55 5.89 -10.81 2.54
C PRO A 55 6.08 -12.13 1.79
N ALA A 56 7.14 -12.88 2.11
CA ALA A 56 7.40 -14.19 1.49
C ALA A 56 6.35 -15.26 1.83
N ASP A 57 5.65 -15.09 2.96
CA ASP A 57 4.59 -16.00 3.42
C ASP A 57 3.19 -15.51 3.00
N ALA A 58 3.10 -14.40 2.27
CA ALA A 58 1.85 -13.69 1.96
C ALA A 58 1.26 -14.05 0.58
N GLY A 59 1.41 -15.31 0.16
CA GLY A 59 0.81 -15.82 -1.08
C GLY A 59 1.13 -14.95 -2.30
N VAL A 60 0.11 -14.52 -3.04
CA VAL A 60 0.25 -13.74 -4.28
C VAL A 60 0.73 -12.29 -4.08
N SER A 61 0.93 -11.84 -2.83
CA SER A 61 1.17 -10.42 -2.53
C SER A 61 2.43 -9.85 -3.19
N ILE A 62 3.54 -10.61 -3.26
CA ILE A 62 4.74 -10.19 -3.99
C ILE A 62 4.49 -10.21 -5.49
N ASP A 63 3.83 -11.24 -6.01
CA ASP A 63 3.59 -11.44 -7.44
C ASP A 63 2.70 -10.35 -8.04
N VAL A 64 1.79 -9.77 -7.23
CA VAL A 64 1.00 -8.59 -7.64
C VAL A 64 1.92 -7.47 -8.12
N PHE A 65 2.99 -7.18 -7.39
CA PHE A 65 3.91 -6.09 -7.74
C PHE A 65 5.00 -6.50 -8.72
N ALA A 66 5.37 -7.78 -8.74
CA ALA A 66 6.43 -8.29 -9.61
C ALA A 66 5.93 -8.61 -11.03
N GLU A 67 4.69 -9.05 -11.17
CA GLU A 67 4.18 -9.64 -12.42
C GLU A 67 2.99 -8.88 -13.01
N THR A 68 2.43 -7.87 -12.31
CA THR A 68 1.32 -7.09 -12.86
C THR A 68 1.67 -5.62 -13.08
N THR A 69 0.89 -4.95 -13.93
CA THR A 69 1.01 -3.50 -14.19
C THR A 69 -0.23 -2.73 -13.78
N TYR A 70 -1.16 -3.35 -13.10
CA TYR A 70 -2.33 -2.68 -12.54
C TYR A 70 -1.93 -1.63 -11.52
N PRO A 71 -2.64 -0.50 -11.41
CA PRO A 71 -2.49 0.38 -10.27
C PRO A 71 -2.60 -0.42 -8.97
N ALA A 72 -1.60 -0.35 -8.10
CA ALA A 72 -1.58 -1.15 -6.87
C ALA A 72 -1.15 -0.33 -5.66
N LEU A 73 -1.84 -0.49 -4.53
CA LEU A 73 -1.51 0.10 -3.24
C LEU A 73 -1.21 -1.02 -2.24
N GLY A 74 0.01 -1.07 -1.75
CA GLY A 74 0.42 -1.95 -0.65
C GLY A 74 0.31 -1.25 0.70
N VAL A 75 -0.35 -1.88 1.66
CA VAL A 75 -0.52 -1.36 3.03
C VAL A 75 0.21 -2.28 4.01
N CYS A 76 1.13 -1.74 4.79
CA CYS A 76 1.92 -2.43 5.82
C CYS A 76 2.66 -3.65 5.24
N LEU A 77 2.16 -4.88 5.41
CA LEU A 77 2.70 -6.08 4.76
C LEU A 77 2.71 -5.93 3.22
N GLY A 78 1.67 -5.32 2.65
CA GLY A 78 1.60 -5.04 1.21
C GLY A 78 2.66 -4.04 0.73
N HIS A 79 3.01 -3.03 1.53
CA HIS A 79 4.14 -2.14 1.27
C HIS A 79 5.46 -2.92 1.26
N GLN A 80 5.65 -3.80 2.23
CA GLN A 80 6.83 -4.67 2.30
C GLN A 80 6.88 -5.64 1.12
N ALA A 81 5.73 -6.12 0.62
CA ALA A 81 5.65 -6.95 -0.58
C ALA A 81 6.06 -6.18 -1.85
N LEU A 82 5.66 -4.90 -1.98
CA LEU A 82 6.14 -4.03 -3.06
C LEU A 82 7.66 -3.85 -3.00
N CYS A 83 8.21 -3.58 -1.81
CA CYS A 83 9.65 -3.43 -1.62
C CYS A 83 10.40 -4.72 -1.97
N ALA A 84 9.92 -5.87 -1.47
CA ALA A 84 10.51 -7.18 -1.74
C ALA A 84 10.44 -7.56 -3.23
N ALA A 85 9.34 -7.25 -3.93
CA ALA A 85 9.20 -7.47 -5.37
C ALA A 85 10.26 -6.71 -6.19
N ASN A 86 10.76 -5.59 -5.66
CA ASN A 86 11.82 -4.79 -6.27
C ASN A 86 13.23 -5.12 -5.71
N GLY A 87 13.34 -6.15 -4.87
CA GLY A 87 14.64 -6.63 -4.38
C GLY A 87 15.12 -5.99 -3.07
N ALA A 88 14.30 -5.15 -2.42
CA ALA A 88 14.64 -4.61 -1.11
C ALA A 88 14.54 -5.71 -0.01
N PRO A 89 15.52 -5.81 0.88
CA PRO A 89 15.37 -6.66 2.06
C PRO A 89 14.35 -6.06 3.04
N VAL A 90 13.51 -6.92 3.61
CA VAL A 90 12.58 -6.57 4.67
C VAL A 90 13.14 -7.08 5.98
N GLY A 91 13.57 -6.18 6.84
CA GLY A 91 14.22 -6.46 8.11
C GLY A 91 13.36 -6.10 9.32
N HIS A 92 13.92 -6.31 10.52
CA HIS A 92 13.28 -5.83 11.75
C HIS A 92 13.36 -4.30 11.83
N ALA A 93 12.24 -3.68 12.17
CA ALA A 93 12.23 -2.24 12.44
C ALA A 93 13.12 -1.91 13.65
N PRO A 94 13.78 -0.74 13.69
CA PRO A 94 14.57 -0.31 14.84
C PRO A 94 13.76 -0.28 16.14
N GLU A 95 12.47 -0.06 16.06
CA GLU A 95 11.52 -0.07 17.17
C GLU A 95 10.26 -0.84 16.77
N VAL A 96 9.84 -1.77 17.64
CA VAL A 96 8.53 -2.45 17.49
C VAL A 96 7.44 -1.50 17.99
N VAL A 97 6.59 -1.04 17.08
CA VAL A 97 5.50 -0.11 17.41
C VAL A 97 4.17 -0.85 17.29
N HIS A 98 3.34 -0.75 18.33
CA HIS A 98 1.99 -1.31 18.37
C HIS A 98 0.98 -0.25 18.81
N GLY A 99 0.20 0.27 17.85
CA GLY A 99 -0.91 1.19 18.14
C GLY A 99 -0.47 2.53 18.72
N LYS A 100 0.69 3.06 18.32
CA LYS A 100 1.13 4.40 18.69
C LYS A 100 0.97 5.35 17.51
N PRO A 101 0.47 6.57 17.74
CA PRO A 101 0.51 7.62 16.73
C PRO A 101 1.96 8.04 16.46
N SER A 102 2.26 8.32 15.21
CA SER A 102 3.54 8.88 14.77
C SER A 102 3.30 9.96 13.74
N GLU A 103 4.05 11.06 13.82
CA GLU A 103 4.05 12.05 12.75
C GLU A 103 4.85 11.55 11.55
N VAL A 104 4.29 11.76 10.36
CA VAL A 104 4.89 11.41 9.06
C VAL A 104 4.96 12.63 8.18
N ARG A 105 6.11 12.85 7.53
CA ARG A 105 6.28 13.78 6.42
C ARG A 105 6.19 13.05 5.10
N HIS A 106 5.62 13.73 4.09
CA HIS A 106 5.50 13.20 2.74
C HIS A 106 5.99 14.20 1.68
N GLU A 107 6.32 13.69 0.50
CA GLU A 107 6.85 14.47 -0.62
C GLU A 107 5.75 15.08 -1.53
N GLY A 108 4.48 15.00 -1.13
CA GLY A 108 3.36 15.58 -1.86
C GLY A 108 3.04 14.89 -3.18
N THR A 109 3.35 13.59 -3.31
CA THR A 109 3.00 12.82 -4.50
C THR A 109 1.49 12.68 -4.65
N GLN A 110 1.04 12.11 -5.78
CA GLN A 110 -0.39 11.99 -6.11
C GLN A 110 -1.20 11.28 -5.02
N LEU A 111 -0.57 10.32 -4.31
CA LEU A 111 -1.21 9.59 -3.22
C LEU A 111 -1.54 10.50 -2.02
N TYR A 112 -0.71 11.52 -1.78
CA TYR A 112 -0.84 12.44 -0.63
C TYR A 112 -1.51 13.78 -0.98
N GLU A 113 -2.14 13.90 -2.15
CA GLU A 113 -2.80 15.15 -2.53
C GLU A 113 -3.92 15.54 -1.56
N GLY A 114 -3.82 16.74 -0.98
CA GLY A 114 -4.76 17.26 0.00
C GLY A 114 -4.61 16.69 1.42
N VAL A 115 -3.51 15.98 1.68
CA VAL A 115 -3.10 15.54 3.02
C VAL A 115 -2.23 16.64 3.66
N GLU A 116 -2.42 16.91 4.93
CA GLU A 116 -1.55 17.83 5.69
C GLU A 116 -0.12 17.28 5.79
N ASN A 117 0.87 18.16 5.95
CA ASN A 117 2.27 17.77 6.03
C ASN A 117 3.00 18.57 7.13
N PRO A 118 3.39 17.95 8.25
CA PRO A 118 3.23 16.53 8.58
C PRO A 118 1.79 16.14 8.95
N PHE A 119 1.52 14.83 9.01
CA PHE A 119 0.25 14.26 9.46
C PHE A 119 0.47 13.08 10.40
N GLU A 120 -0.54 12.76 11.21
CA GLU A 120 -0.46 11.66 12.18
C GLU A 120 -0.96 10.34 11.59
N VAL A 121 -0.24 9.25 11.89
CA VAL A 121 -0.56 7.89 11.43
C VAL A 121 -0.52 6.87 12.56
N GLY A 122 -1.34 5.83 12.43
CA GLY A 122 -1.24 4.63 13.28
C GLY A 122 -0.17 3.67 12.75
N ARG A 123 0.78 3.29 13.62
CA ARG A 123 1.83 2.30 13.32
C ARG A 123 1.61 1.01 14.09
N TYR A 124 1.78 -0.13 13.39
CA TYR A 124 1.56 -1.47 13.95
C TYR A 124 2.57 -2.50 13.42
N HIS A 125 3.77 -2.07 13.00
CA HIS A 125 4.73 -2.93 12.34
C HIS A 125 5.97 -3.22 13.20
N SER A 126 6.48 -4.44 13.06
CA SER A 126 7.76 -4.90 13.62
C SER A 126 8.83 -5.10 12.54
N LEU A 127 8.42 -5.05 11.25
CA LEU A 127 9.29 -5.11 10.10
C LEU A 127 9.26 -3.77 9.35
N ALA A 128 10.38 -3.43 8.72
CA ALA A 128 10.53 -2.22 7.91
C ALA A 128 11.55 -2.46 6.78
N VAL A 129 11.59 -1.52 5.85
CA VAL A 129 12.66 -1.41 4.86
C VAL A 129 13.52 -0.21 5.25
N GLU A 130 14.83 -0.43 5.33
CA GLU A 130 15.78 0.65 5.62
C GLU A 130 15.94 1.55 4.39
N ARG A 131 16.20 2.83 4.62
CA ARG A 131 16.33 3.82 3.52
C ARG A 131 17.45 3.47 2.55
N GLU A 132 18.57 2.95 3.07
CA GLU A 132 19.74 2.54 2.29
C GLU A 132 19.47 1.32 1.41
N ASP A 133 18.42 0.58 1.71
CA ASP A 133 18.03 -0.65 1.00
C ASP A 133 16.95 -0.41 -0.05
N ILE A 134 16.45 0.83 -0.21
CA ILE A 134 15.48 1.16 -1.27
C ILE A 134 16.19 1.06 -2.63
N PRO A 135 15.73 0.16 -3.53
CA PRO A 135 16.36 -0.01 -4.85
C PRO A 135 15.98 1.12 -5.82
N ASP A 136 16.76 1.28 -6.89
CA ASP A 136 16.56 2.33 -7.92
C ASP A 136 15.15 2.33 -8.55
N GLY A 137 14.44 1.19 -8.52
CA GLY A 137 13.06 1.06 -9.01
C GLY A 137 12.00 1.72 -8.12
N LEU A 138 12.35 2.09 -6.90
CA LEU A 138 11.47 2.73 -5.93
C LEU A 138 12.02 4.08 -5.49
N VAL A 139 11.12 4.97 -5.08
CA VAL A 139 11.46 6.26 -4.48
C VAL A 139 10.73 6.41 -3.14
N GLU A 140 11.45 6.84 -2.11
CA GLU A 140 10.84 7.19 -0.83
C GLU A 140 9.91 8.40 -1.01
N THR A 141 8.68 8.30 -0.51
CA THR A 141 7.67 9.35 -0.60
C THR A 141 7.12 9.80 0.74
N ALA A 142 7.42 9.05 1.81
CA ALA A 142 7.09 9.45 3.18
C ALA A 142 8.04 8.80 4.19
N HIS A 143 8.26 9.49 5.33
CA HIS A 143 9.09 9.03 6.44
C HIS A 143 8.58 9.60 7.78
N THR A 144 8.98 8.97 8.90
CA THR A 144 8.67 9.51 10.23
C THR A 144 9.34 10.86 10.45
N ASN A 145 8.60 11.80 11.08
CA ASN A 145 9.10 13.15 11.40
C ASN A 145 9.88 13.15 12.75
N ASP A 146 10.87 12.29 12.85
CA ASP A 146 11.74 12.13 14.02
C ASP A 146 13.20 11.91 13.56
N GLU A 147 14.11 11.74 14.54
CA GLU A 147 15.54 11.53 14.25
C GLU A 147 15.84 10.20 13.53
N GLN A 148 14.94 9.22 13.61
CA GLN A 148 15.11 7.93 12.96
C GLN A 148 14.77 7.98 11.47
N GLY A 149 13.80 8.81 11.07
CA GLY A 149 13.40 8.99 9.68
C GLY A 149 13.01 7.67 8.99
N ILE A 150 12.23 6.82 9.67
CA ILE A 150 11.84 5.49 9.18
C ILE A 150 10.98 5.66 7.92
N VAL A 151 11.27 4.90 6.87
CA VAL A 151 10.50 4.90 5.61
C VAL A 151 9.04 4.51 5.88
N MET A 152 8.13 5.40 5.50
CA MET A 152 6.69 5.25 5.69
C MET A 152 5.91 5.19 4.37
N GLY A 153 6.55 5.50 3.25
CA GLY A 153 5.93 5.40 1.94
C GLY A 153 6.96 5.29 0.84
N VAL A 154 6.61 4.52 -0.20
CA VAL A 154 7.39 4.41 -1.45
C VAL A 154 6.44 4.42 -2.65
N ASP A 155 6.91 4.99 -3.76
CA ASP A 155 6.26 4.89 -5.06
C ASP A 155 7.23 4.21 -6.03
N HIS A 156 6.71 3.40 -6.96
CA HIS A 156 7.52 2.85 -8.05
C HIS A 156 7.74 3.92 -9.12
N VAL A 157 8.96 4.01 -9.64
CA VAL A 157 9.37 5.09 -10.57
C VAL A 157 8.70 5.02 -11.93
N GLU A 158 8.29 3.85 -12.40
CA GLU A 158 7.70 3.63 -13.74
C GLU A 158 6.25 3.08 -13.68
N LEU A 159 5.93 2.24 -12.70
CA LEU A 159 4.64 1.59 -12.58
C LEU A 159 3.74 2.33 -11.58
N PRO A 160 2.42 2.26 -11.72
CA PRO A 160 1.49 2.88 -10.77
C PRO A 160 1.36 2.04 -9.49
N HIS A 161 2.50 1.71 -8.87
CA HIS A 161 2.59 0.95 -7.63
C HIS A 161 3.02 1.87 -6.49
N PHE A 162 2.26 1.82 -5.41
CA PHE A 162 2.41 2.67 -4.22
C PHE A 162 2.45 1.82 -2.96
N GLY A 163 3.22 2.23 -1.98
CA GLY A 163 3.29 1.53 -0.71
C GLY A 163 3.25 2.49 0.47
N VAL A 164 2.46 2.17 1.49
CA VAL A 164 2.44 2.87 2.77
C VAL A 164 2.69 1.87 3.90
N GLN A 165 3.68 2.15 4.76
CA GLN A 165 4.02 1.28 5.88
C GLN A 165 3.04 1.43 7.05
N PHE A 166 2.40 2.58 7.19
CA PHE A 166 1.35 2.83 8.17
C PHE A 166 0.00 2.28 7.73
N HIS A 167 -0.99 2.31 8.63
CA HIS A 167 -2.34 1.82 8.39
C HIS A 167 -3.30 2.98 8.09
N PRO A 168 -3.64 3.26 6.81
CA PRO A 168 -4.60 4.30 6.48
C PRO A 168 -6.03 4.00 6.98
N GLU A 169 -6.35 2.72 7.21
CA GLU A 169 -7.65 2.27 7.73
C GLU A 169 -7.77 2.39 9.26
N SER A 170 -6.67 2.75 9.94
CA SER A 170 -6.67 2.93 11.39
C SER A 170 -7.37 4.23 11.79
N ILE A 171 -8.11 4.18 12.89
CA ILE A 171 -8.70 5.38 13.53
C ILE A 171 -7.63 6.39 13.97
N LEU A 172 -6.38 5.96 14.10
CA LEU A 172 -5.25 6.83 14.44
C LEU A 172 -4.63 7.52 13.21
N THR A 173 -5.20 7.33 12.02
CA THR A 173 -4.71 7.95 10.78
C THR A 173 -5.79 8.85 10.20
N ASP A 174 -5.81 10.12 10.63
CA ASP A 174 -6.85 11.08 10.24
C ASP A 174 -6.95 11.27 8.71
N ALA A 175 -5.81 11.29 8.03
CA ALA A 175 -5.74 11.44 6.58
C ALA A 175 -5.98 10.12 5.81
N GLY A 176 -6.16 9.00 6.49
CA GLY A 176 -6.18 7.66 5.87
C GLY A 176 -7.24 7.51 4.78
N LYS A 177 -8.45 8.01 5.04
CA LYS A 177 -9.54 7.99 4.06
C LYS A 177 -9.22 8.80 2.81
N ARG A 178 -8.53 9.96 2.95
CA ARG A 178 -8.10 10.78 1.82
C ARG A 178 -7.05 10.05 0.96
N ILE A 179 -6.13 9.33 1.58
CA ILE A 179 -5.12 8.52 0.87
C ILE A 179 -5.79 7.41 0.06
N VAL A 180 -6.74 6.69 0.66
CA VAL A 180 -7.52 5.65 -0.05
C VAL A 180 -8.37 6.25 -1.17
N GLU A 181 -9.02 7.40 -0.94
CA GLU A 181 -9.76 8.14 -1.97
C GLU A 181 -8.86 8.52 -3.15
N ASN A 182 -7.68 9.06 -2.89
CA ASN A 182 -6.73 9.45 -3.93
C ASN A 182 -6.31 8.23 -4.77
N PHE A 183 -6.04 7.10 -4.14
CA PHE A 183 -5.75 5.86 -4.86
C PHE A 183 -6.92 5.44 -5.75
N CYS A 184 -8.12 5.31 -5.22
CA CYS A 184 -9.28 4.82 -5.96
C CYS A 184 -9.70 5.75 -7.11
N THR A 185 -9.74 7.06 -6.85
CA THR A 185 -10.35 8.02 -7.79
C THR A 185 -9.36 8.65 -8.77
N ARG A 186 -8.13 8.87 -8.35
CA ARG A 186 -7.12 9.59 -9.14
C ARG A 186 -6.14 8.65 -9.84
N ILE A 187 -5.77 7.57 -9.19
CA ILE A 187 -4.78 6.60 -9.68
C ILE A 187 -5.49 5.48 -10.43
N ALA A 188 -6.24 4.61 -9.75
CA ALA A 188 -6.96 3.52 -10.37
C ALA A 188 -8.04 4.00 -11.36
N GLY A 189 -8.82 5.02 -10.98
CA GLY A 189 -9.87 5.61 -11.83
C GLY A 189 -9.36 6.29 -13.10
N SER A 190 -8.08 6.64 -13.19
CA SER A 190 -7.49 7.22 -14.40
C SER A 190 -7.38 6.21 -15.55
N GLY A 191 -7.28 4.92 -15.25
CA GLY A 191 -7.25 3.83 -16.23
C GLY A 191 -8.56 3.70 -17.00
N ARG A 192 -9.71 3.87 -16.33
CA ARG A 192 -11.05 3.83 -16.98
C ARG A 192 -11.20 4.87 -18.09
N ARG A 193 -10.63 6.06 -17.92
CA ARG A 193 -10.73 7.16 -18.91
C ARG A 193 -9.90 6.87 -20.17
N ARG A 194 -8.88 6.02 -20.10
CA ARG A 194 -8.07 5.62 -21.27
C ARG A 194 -8.77 4.54 -22.09
N SER A 195 -9.40 3.56 -21.43
CA SER A 195 -10.13 2.47 -22.10
C SER A 195 -11.43 2.95 -22.80
N ALA A 196 -12.07 4.00 -22.29
CA ALA A 196 -13.29 4.57 -22.90
C ALA A 196 -13.02 5.49 -24.10
N ARG A 197 -11.77 5.70 -24.54
CA ARG A 197 -11.38 6.56 -25.66
C ARG A 197 -10.81 5.80 -26.88
N LEU A 198 -10.84 4.48 -26.85
CA LEU A 198 -10.50 3.60 -27.97
C LEU A 198 -11.75 2.93 -28.53
#